data_1b6959d65edc194a7185186b1aff5c87
#
_entry.id   1b6959d65edc194a7185186b1aff5c87
#
_cell.length_a   1.000
_cell.length_b   1.000
_cell.length_c   1.000
_cell.angle_alpha   90.00
_cell.angle_beta   90.00
_cell.angle_gamma   90.00
#
_symmetry.space_group_name_H-M   'P 1'
#
loop_
_entity.id
_entity.type
_entity.pdbx_description
1 polymer ?
#
loop_
_entity_poly.entity_id
_entity_poly.type
_entity_poly.pdbx_seq_one_letter_code
_entity_poly.pdbx_strand_id
1 'polypeptide(L)'
;LINDDKFYLLVKNKLLSFDSTTISLCLALFPWAKFRRAKGGVKVHVLLDHDQYLPSFVHISEARCHDIAGARLLTLNPGSIVAMDRGYNDYSLFGSWTGKGIFFVTRLKDNAAFEIIERGTPKGRNILADHRIRLTGAGAEEKCPFELRLVIVWVPINERALALLTNHLEFGASTIAAIYKERWQIEIFFKTLKQTLTVKSFVGTSENALRIQIWTALIAMLL
;
A
#
# COMPACT_ATOMS: atom_id res chain seq x y z
N LEU A 1 15.21 -14.73 10.31
CA LEU A 1 15.43 -13.46 9.63
C LEU A 1 16.19 -13.79 8.36
N ILE A 2 15.54 -13.64 7.20
CA ILE A 2 16.24 -13.61 5.92
C ILE A 2 17.06 -12.33 5.99
N ASN A 3 18.36 -12.40 5.76
CA ASN A 3 19.24 -11.24 5.71
C ASN A 3 18.70 -10.33 4.58
N ASP A 4 18.56 -9.04 4.83
CA ASP A 4 17.91 -8.12 3.90
C ASP A 4 18.49 -8.22 2.48
N ASP A 5 19.82 -8.38 2.35
CA ASP A 5 20.51 -8.57 1.06
C ASP A 5 20.06 -9.84 0.30
N LYS A 6 19.75 -10.95 1.01
CA LYS A 6 19.24 -12.17 0.39
C LYS A 6 17.79 -12.06 -0.06
N PHE A 7 16.99 -11.21 0.59
CA PHE A 7 15.59 -11.01 0.20
C PHE A 7 15.50 -10.36 -1.19
N TYR A 8 16.23 -9.27 -1.43
CA TYR A 8 16.24 -8.58 -2.73
C TYR A 8 16.84 -9.42 -3.86
N LEU A 9 17.80 -10.29 -3.56
CA LEU A 9 18.35 -11.24 -4.53
C LEU A 9 17.35 -12.34 -4.94
N LEU A 10 16.39 -12.68 -4.06
CA LEU A 10 15.36 -13.69 -4.34
C LEU A 10 14.15 -13.13 -5.08
N VAL A 11 13.86 -11.84 -4.91
CA VAL A 11 12.73 -11.17 -5.57
C VAL A 11 13.25 -10.46 -6.81
N LYS A 12 13.24 -11.16 -7.97
CA LYS A 12 13.60 -10.57 -9.27
C LYS A 12 12.60 -9.52 -9.76
N ASN A 13 11.44 -9.46 -9.16
CA ASN A 13 10.36 -8.55 -9.50
C ASN A 13 10.59 -7.19 -8.86
N LYS A 14 10.23 -6.12 -9.56
CA LYS A 14 10.24 -4.78 -8.99
C LYS A 14 9.27 -4.69 -7.82
N LEU A 15 9.79 -4.41 -6.62
CA LEU A 15 9.00 -4.26 -5.40
C LEU A 15 8.65 -2.79 -5.17
N LEU A 16 7.37 -2.53 -4.94
CA LEU A 16 6.80 -1.21 -4.75
C LEU A 16 5.90 -1.24 -3.50
N SER A 17 5.82 -0.13 -2.77
CA SER A 17 4.79 0.08 -1.74
C SER A 17 3.92 1.26 -2.11
N PHE A 18 2.60 1.09 -2.01
CA PHE A 18 1.65 2.17 -2.26
C PHE A 18 0.86 2.49 -1.01
N ASP A 19 0.86 3.77 -0.63
CA ASP A 19 0.06 4.26 0.48
C ASP A 19 -0.21 5.76 0.33
N SER A 20 -1.03 6.31 1.22
CA SER A 20 -1.34 7.74 1.28
C SER A 20 -1.19 8.28 2.69
N THR A 21 -0.87 9.56 2.77
CA THR A 21 -0.86 10.27 4.04
C THR A 21 -1.63 11.58 3.93
N THR A 22 -2.31 11.95 5.02
CA THR A 22 -2.98 13.26 5.11
C THR A 22 -2.06 14.27 5.78
N ILE A 23 -1.90 15.42 5.13
CA ILE A 23 -1.29 16.62 5.69
C ILE A 23 -2.41 17.47 6.21
N SER A 24 -2.50 17.61 7.54
CA SER A 24 -3.53 18.41 8.21
C SER A 24 -3.25 19.90 8.06
N LEU A 25 -4.28 20.68 7.78
CA LEU A 25 -4.21 22.12 7.56
C LEU A 25 -5.17 22.86 8.49
N CYS A 26 -4.78 24.06 8.93
CA CYS A 26 -5.66 24.95 9.67
C CYS A 26 -6.72 25.55 8.74
N LEU A 27 -8.01 25.26 8.97
CA LEU A 27 -9.09 25.74 8.11
C LEU A 27 -9.20 27.27 8.03
N ALA A 28 -8.82 27.99 9.07
CA ALA A 28 -8.84 29.45 9.05
C ALA A 28 -7.86 30.03 8.01
N LEU A 29 -6.74 29.33 7.76
CA LEU A 29 -5.73 29.71 6.77
C LEU A 29 -5.95 29.06 5.41
N PHE A 30 -6.59 27.89 5.38
CA PHE A 30 -6.80 27.07 4.17
C PHE A 30 -8.28 26.69 4.01
N PRO A 31 -9.21 27.65 3.81
CA PRO A 31 -10.65 27.36 3.75
C PRO A 31 -11.04 26.43 2.59
N TRP A 32 -10.27 26.43 1.52
CA TRP A 32 -10.44 25.57 0.35
C TRP A 32 -10.15 24.08 0.64
N ALA A 33 -9.30 23.79 1.65
CA ALA A 33 -8.85 22.43 1.98
C ALA A 33 -9.78 21.67 2.93
N LYS A 34 -11.03 22.13 3.12
CA LYS A 34 -12.01 21.53 4.03
C LYS A 34 -12.33 20.09 3.65
N PHE A 35 -12.14 19.14 4.59
CA PHE A 35 -12.49 17.73 4.34
C PHE A 35 -13.40 17.10 5.41
N ARG A 36 -13.44 17.67 6.63
CA ARG A 36 -14.38 17.32 7.70
C ARG A 36 -14.92 18.59 8.34
N ARG A 37 -15.97 18.46 9.20
CA ARG A 37 -16.68 19.59 9.79
C ARG A 37 -15.75 20.66 10.39
N ALA A 38 -14.62 20.25 11.00
CA ALA A 38 -13.66 21.13 11.66
C ALA A 38 -12.19 20.88 11.24
N LYS A 39 -11.94 20.15 10.14
CA LYS A 39 -10.58 19.79 9.73
C LYS A 39 -10.34 20.11 8.26
N GLY A 40 -9.20 20.72 7.97
CA GLY A 40 -8.64 20.90 6.64
C GLY A 40 -7.49 19.92 6.39
N GLY A 41 -7.22 19.63 5.14
CA GLY A 41 -6.09 18.82 4.76
C GLY A 41 -6.04 18.50 3.27
N VAL A 42 -4.89 18.05 2.86
CA VAL A 42 -4.66 17.41 1.56
C VAL A 42 -4.10 16.03 1.76
N LYS A 43 -4.31 15.15 0.79
CA LYS A 43 -3.80 13.80 0.80
C LYS A 43 -2.68 13.67 -0.22
N VAL A 44 -1.58 13.06 0.19
CA VAL A 44 -0.43 12.75 -0.67
C VAL A 44 -0.37 11.24 -0.82
N HIS A 45 -0.60 10.77 -2.04
CA HIS A 45 -0.47 9.36 -2.44
C HIS A 45 0.94 9.16 -3.00
N VAL A 46 1.60 8.09 -2.59
CA VAL A 46 2.98 7.80 -2.99
C VAL A 46 3.10 6.33 -3.40
N LEU A 47 3.79 6.08 -4.50
CA LEU A 47 4.33 4.77 -4.84
C LEU A 47 5.83 4.81 -4.57
N LEU A 48 6.28 4.11 -3.56
CA LEU A 48 7.68 4.01 -3.15
C LEU A 48 8.33 2.82 -3.84
N ASP A 49 9.42 3.07 -4.55
CA ASP A 49 10.27 2.06 -5.15
C ASP A 49 11.28 1.56 -4.11
N HIS A 50 11.34 0.25 -3.87
CA HIS A 50 12.22 -0.33 -2.87
C HIS A 50 13.67 -0.51 -3.33
N ASP A 51 13.97 -0.41 -4.64
CA ASP A 51 15.35 -0.53 -5.12
C ASP A 51 16.24 0.62 -4.58
N GLN A 52 15.67 1.81 -4.46
CA GLN A 52 16.38 3.02 -4.01
C GLN A 52 15.61 3.77 -2.90
N TYR A 53 14.46 3.26 -2.46
CA TYR A 53 13.55 3.94 -1.53
C TYR A 53 13.11 5.33 -2.01
N LEU A 54 12.98 5.50 -3.33
CA LEU A 54 12.56 6.74 -3.96
C LEU A 54 11.08 6.69 -4.37
N PRO A 55 10.35 7.82 -4.30
CA PRO A 55 8.99 7.89 -4.82
C PRO A 55 9.01 7.85 -6.35
N SER A 56 8.42 6.82 -6.95
CA SER A 56 8.24 6.69 -8.40
C SER A 56 6.94 7.30 -8.91
N PHE A 57 5.99 7.56 -8.01
CA PHE A 57 4.74 8.26 -8.28
C PHE A 57 4.32 9.05 -7.06
N VAL A 58 3.86 10.29 -7.28
CA VAL A 58 3.28 11.15 -6.25
C VAL A 58 2.03 11.82 -6.82
N HIS A 59 0.91 11.73 -6.11
CA HIS A 59 -0.32 12.42 -6.44
C HIS A 59 -0.87 13.15 -5.23
N ILE A 60 -1.16 14.44 -5.38
CA ILE A 60 -1.73 15.28 -4.32
C ILE A 60 -3.20 15.50 -4.63
N SER A 61 -4.08 15.09 -3.72
CA SER A 61 -5.52 15.19 -3.84
C SER A 61 -6.14 15.87 -2.63
N GLU A 62 -7.43 16.18 -2.72
CA GLU A 62 -8.20 16.58 -1.55
C GLU A 62 -8.19 15.46 -0.50
N ALA A 63 -8.14 15.82 0.79
CA ALA A 63 -8.09 14.83 1.87
C ALA A 63 -9.34 13.92 1.95
N ARG A 64 -10.46 14.32 1.34
CA ARG A 64 -11.68 13.49 1.22
C ARG A 64 -11.62 12.42 0.13
N CYS A 65 -10.64 12.50 -0.78
CA CYS A 65 -10.44 11.51 -1.82
C CYS A 65 -10.19 10.13 -1.21
N HIS A 66 -10.89 9.10 -1.69
CA HIS A 66 -10.66 7.73 -1.24
C HIS A 66 -9.29 7.22 -1.71
N ASP A 67 -8.61 6.44 -0.87
CA ASP A 67 -7.27 5.95 -1.15
C ASP A 67 -7.21 5.11 -2.43
N ILE A 68 -8.26 4.33 -2.69
CA ILE A 68 -8.39 3.50 -3.89
C ILE A 68 -8.37 4.33 -5.20
N ALA A 69 -8.84 5.59 -5.16
CA ALA A 69 -8.80 6.45 -6.34
C ALA A 69 -7.35 6.76 -6.75
N GLY A 70 -6.45 6.96 -5.78
CA GLY A 70 -5.02 7.10 -6.03
C GLY A 70 -4.40 5.83 -6.62
N ALA A 71 -4.77 4.65 -6.10
CA ALA A 71 -4.28 3.37 -6.62
C ALA A 71 -4.68 3.12 -8.09
N ARG A 72 -5.85 3.59 -8.50
CA ARG A 72 -6.35 3.46 -9.89
C ARG A 72 -5.61 4.35 -10.89
N LEU A 73 -4.86 5.36 -10.43
CA LEU A 73 -4.02 6.22 -11.28
C LEU A 73 -2.67 5.58 -11.60
N LEU A 74 -2.31 4.48 -10.93
CA LEU A 74 -1.01 3.85 -11.12
C LEU A 74 -0.90 3.18 -12.48
N THR A 75 0.17 3.49 -13.20
CA THR A 75 0.61 2.76 -14.38
C THR A 75 1.80 1.89 -13.98
N LEU A 76 1.61 0.58 -13.98
CA LEU A 76 2.56 -0.40 -13.50
C LEU A 76 2.95 -1.35 -14.64
N ASN A 77 4.21 -1.77 -14.65
CA ASN A 77 4.68 -2.78 -15.59
C ASN A 77 4.27 -4.20 -15.13
N PRO A 78 3.92 -5.10 -16.04
CA PRO A 78 3.74 -6.52 -15.72
C PRO A 78 4.95 -7.07 -14.96
N GLY A 79 4.68 -7.94 -13.99
CA GLY A 79 5.71 -8.48 -13.11
C GLY A 79 6.02 -7.62 -11.89
N SER A 80 5.58 -6.35 -11.81
CA SER A 80 5.73 -5.55 -10.59
C SER A 80 4.93 -6.13 -9.43
N ILE A 81 5.44 -5.99 -8.21
CA ILE A 81 4.75 -6.36 -6.98
C ILE A 81 4.45 -5.09 -6.17
N VAL A 82 3.20 -4.91 -5.79
CA VAL A 82 2.76 -3.75 -4.99
C VAL A 82 2.30 -4.21 -3.61
N ALA A 83 2.99 -3.77 -2.57
CA ALA A 83 2.56 -3.95 -1.19
C ALA A 83 1.65 -2.79 -0.76
N MET A 84 0.48 -3.10 -0.19
CA MET A 84 -0.52 -2.11 0.21
C MET A 84 -1.17 -2.46 1.55
N ASP A 85 -1.74 -1.46 2.24
CA ASP A 85 -2.57 -1.72 3.41
C ASP A 85 -3.97 -2.23 3.03
N ARG A 86 -4.68 -2.80 4.01
CA ARG A 86 -6.06 -3.31 3.84
C ARG A 86 -7.08 -2.26 3.39
N GLY A 87 -6.77 -0.97 3.56
CA GLY A 87 -7.58 0.13 3.05
C GLY A 87 -7.79 0.10 1.54
N TYR A 88 -6.85 -0.52 0.83
CA TYR A 88 -6.86 -0.67 -0.64
C TYR A 88 -7.55 -1.95 -1.12
N ASN A 89 -8.23 -2.71 -0.26
CA ASN A 89 -8.98 -3.90 -0.68
C ASN A 89 -10.16 -3.49 -1.56
N ASP A 90 -9.98 -3.67 -2.87
CA ASP A 90 -10.97 -3.43 -3.92
C ASP A 90 -10.87 -4.56 -4.96
N TYR A 91 -11.95 -5.29 -5.13
CA TYR A 91 -11.97 -6.48 -5.99
C TYR A 91 -11.73 -6.14 -7.46
N SER A 92 -12.23 -4.98 -7.93
CA SER A 92 -12.00 -4.54 -9.30
C SER A 92 -10.52 -4.20 -9.54
N LEU A 93 -9.84 -3.62 -8.55
CA LEU A 93 -8.41 -3.37 -8.61
C LEU A 93 -7.62 -4.67 -8.67
N PHE A 94 -7.95 -5.63 -7.80
CA PHE A 94 -7.31 -6.94 -7.75
C PHE A 94 -7.46 -7.69 -9.07
N GLY A 95 -8.67 -7.74 -9.63
CA GLY A 95 -8.94 -8.36 -10.92
C GLY A 95 -8.20 -7.69 -12.06
N SER A 96 -8.25 -6.35 -12.13
CA SER A 96 -7.53 -5.57 -13.15
C SER A 96 -6.02 -5.80 -13.11
N TRP A 97 -5.40 -5.79 -11.92
CA TRP A 97 -3.97 -6.01 -11.78
C TRP A 97 -3.57 -7.44 -12.10
N THR A 98 -4.34 -8.41 -11.62
CA THR A 98 -4.10 -9.82 -11.93
C THR A 98 -4.15 -10.09 -13.43
N GLY A 99 -5.18 -9.57 -14.12
CA GLY A 99 -5.30 -9.70 -15.56
C GLY A 99 -4.19 -9.01 -16.38
N LYS A 100 -3.50 -8.02 -15.78
CA LYS A 100 -2.34 -7.33 -16.39
C LYS A 100 -0.99 -7.93 -15.95
N GLY A 101 -0.98 -9.03 -15.21
CA GLY A 101 0.26 -9.64 -14.69
C GLY A 101 0.97 -8.78 -13.65
N ILE A 102 0.25 -7.90 -12.95
CA ILE A 102 0.75 -7.11 -11.81
C ILE A 102 0.41 -7.87 -10.55
N PHE A 103 1.40 -8.05 -9.68
CA PHE A 103 1.23 -8.73 -8.41
C PHE A 103 0.96 -7.74 -7.29
N PHE A 104 0.22 -8.19 -6.28
CA PHE A 104 0.00 -7.41 -5.07
C PHE A 104 0.15 -8.27 -3.82
N VAL A 105 0.50 -7.63 -2.71
CA VAL A 105 0.43 -8.21 -1.37
C VAL A 105 -0.25 -7.20 -0.47
N THR A 106 -1.36 -7.60 0.14
CA THR A 106 -2.14 -6.75 1.04
C THR A 106 -2.63 -7.55 2.24
N ARG A 107 -3.09 -6.88 3.27
CA ARG A 107 -3.82 -7.52 4.36
C ARG A 107 -5.29 -7.65 3.98
N LEU A 108 -5.85 -8.83 4.10
CA LEU A 108 -7.28 -9.07 3.88
C LEU A 108 -8.11 -8.41 4.98
N LYS A 109 -9.25 -7.84 4.62
CA LYS A 109 -10.24 -7.32 5.59
C LYS A 109 -10.87 -8.48 6.37
N ASP A 110 -11.13 -8.25 7.65
CA ASP A 110 -11.66 -9.28 8.56
C ASP A 110 -13.08 -9.76 8.15
N ASN A 111 -13.83 -8.92 7.43
CA ASN A 111 -15.17 -9.21 6.91
C ASN A 111 -15.20 -9.67 5.45
N ALA A 112 -14.05 -9.99 4.86
CA ALA A 112 -13.99 -10.48 3.48
C ALA A 112 -14.55 -11.91 3.40
N ALA A 113 -15.47 -12.13 2.47
CA ALA A 113 -16.00 -13.47 2.18
C ALA A 113 -15.13 -14.14 1.11
N PHE A 114 -14.78 -15.40 1.36
CA PHE A 114 -14.02 -16.23 0.43
C PHE A 114 -14.30 -17.71 0.67
N GLU A 115 -14.06 -18.50 -0.35
CA GLU A 115 -13.99 -19.98 -0.25
C GLU A 115 -12.56 -20.46 -0.35
N ILE A 116 -12.22 -21.53 0.35
CA ILE A 116 -10.91 -22.19 0.24
C ILE A 116 -11.02 -23.24 -0.87
N ILE A 117 -10.25 -23.04 -1.95
CA ILE A 117 -10.16 -23.97 -3.07
C ILE A 117 -9.18 -25.12 -2.73
N GLU A 118 -8.03 -24.76 -2.15
CA GLU A 118 -6.97 -25.69 -1.81
C GLU A 118 -6.34 -25.32 -0.45
N ARG A 119 -6.20 -26.31 0.43
CA ARG A 119 -5.46 -26.16 1.69
C ARG A 119 -4.03 -26.59 1.48
N GLY A 120 -3.11 -25.62 1.39
CA GLY A 120 -1.69 -25.90 1.34
C GLY A 120 -1.11 -26.20 2.72
N THR A 121 0.07 -26.82 2.73
CA THR A 121 0.84 -27.06 3.95
C THR A 121 1.63 -25.79 4.30
N PRO A 122 1.44 -25.21 5.50
CA PRO A 122 2.19 -24.02 5.91
C PRO A 122 3.68 -24.37 6.02
N LYS A 123 4.53 -23.62 5.30
CA LYS A 123 5.98 -23.78 5.30
C LYS A 123 6.64 -22.46 5.70
N GLY A 124 7.48 -22.52 6.72
CA GLY A 124 8.24 -21.37 7.22
C GLY A 124 7.89 -20.98 8.66
N ARG A 125 8.80 -20.24 9.29
CA ARG A 125 8.63 -19.79 10.67
C ARG A 125 7.47 -18.81 10.75
N ASN A 126 6.57 -19.00 11.71
CA ASN A 126 5.40 -18.16 11.94
C ASN A 126 4.33 -18.19 10.83
N ILE A 127 4.38 -19.11 9.87
CA ILE A 127 3.31 -19.33 8.90
C ILE A 127 2.29 -20.27 9.52
N LEU A 128 1.06 -19.79 9.73
CA LEU A 128 -0.02 -20.57 10.35
C LEU A 128 -0.89 -21.28 9.30
N ALA A 129 -1.07 -20.64 8.14
CA ALA A 129 -1.84 -21.22 7.03
C ALA A 129 -1.33 -20.68 5.69
N ASP A 130 -1.57 -21.45 4.64
CA ASP A 130 -1.24 -21.12 3.26
C ASP A 130 -2.27 -21.80 2.35
N HIS A 131 -3.21 -21.03 1.83
CA HIS A 131 -4.37 -21.56 1.11
C HIS A 131 -4.56 -20.86 -0.22
N ARG A 132 -5.03 -21.57 -1.24
CA ARG A 132 -5.64 -20.97 -2.42
C ARG A 132 -7.10 -20.69 -2.12
N ILE A 133 -7.54 -19.52 -2.48
CA ILE A 133 -8.91 -19.04 -2.20
C ILE A 133 -9.52 -18.39 -3.43
N ARG A 134 -10.82 -18.28 -3.44
CA ARG A 134 -11.60 -17.42 -4.34
C ARG A 134 -12.45 -16.48 -3.50
N LEU A 135 -12.48 -15.21 -3.88
CA LEU A 135 -13.35 -14.23 -3.22
C LEU A 135 -14.81 -14.49 -3.60
N THR A 136 -15.72 -14.49 -2.60
CA THR A 136 -17.15 -14.79 -2.80
C THR A 136 -18.08 -13.66 -2.34
N GLY A 137 -17.52 -12.52 -1.92
CA GLY A 137 -18.32 -11.36 -1.56
C GLY A 137 -19.12 -10.80 -2.74
N ALA A 138 -20.07 -9.93 -2.49
CA ALA A 138 -20.96 -9.37 -3.51
C ALA A 138 -20.19 -8.77 -4.71
N GLY A 139 -20.42 -9.30 -5.90
CA GLY A 139 -19.74 -8.94 -7.14
C GLY A 139 -18.26 -9.35 -7.21
N ALA A 140 -17.80 -10.25 -6.32
CA ALA A 140 -16.41 -10.70 -6.32
C ALA A 140 -16.07 -11.51 -7.56
N GLU A 141 -16.95 -12.42 -7.95
CA GLU A 141 -16.76 -13.30 -9.13
C GLU A 141 -16.65 -12.51 -10.42
N GLU A 142 -17.45 -11.45 -10.59
CA GLU A 142 -17.39 -10.57 -11.76
C GLU A 142 -16.14 -9.68 -11.74
N LYS A 143 -15.76 -9.13 -10.57
CA LYS A 143 -14.68 -8.15 -10.44
C LYS A 143 -13.30 -8.77 -10.33
N CYS A 144 -13.20 -9.96 -9.75
CA CYS A 144 -11.94 -10.67 -9.52
C CYS A 144 -12.16 -12.19 -9.66
N PRO A 145 -12.33 -12.72 -10.89
CA PRO A 145 -12.60 -14.14 -11.15
C PRO A 145 -11.37 -15.04 -10.94
N PHE A 146 -10.30 -14.50 -10.40
CA PHE A 146 -9.02 -15.18 -10.26
C PHE A 146 -8.89 -15.91 -8.93
N GLU A 147 -8.12 -17.01 -8.96
CA GLU A 147 -7.62 -17.61 -7.74
C GLU A 147 -6.59 -16.70 -7.10
N LEU A 148 -6.72 -16.53 -5.80
CA LEU A 148 -5.82 -15.77 -4.96
C LEU A 148 -5.22 -16.69 -3.89
N ARG A 149 -4.22 -16.21 -3.19
CA ARG A 149 -3.56 -16.92 -2.11
C ARG A 149 -3.71 -16.17 -0.80
N LEU A 150 -4.11 -16.89 0.23
CA LEU A 150 -4.24 -16.42 1.60
C LEU A 150 -3.13 -17.04 2.44
N VAL A 151 -2.24 -16.21 2.95
CA VAL A 151 -1.17 -16.62 3.86
C VAL A 151 -1.44 -16.02 5.23
N ILE A 152 -1.61 -16.87 6.26
CA ILE A 152 -1.79 -16.41 7.65
C ILE A 152 -0.43 -16.47 8.36
N VAL A 153 -0.01 -15.31 8.85
CA VAL A 153 1.30 -15.12 9.48
C VAL A 153 1.14 -14.69 10.92
N TRP A 154 1.79 -15.37 11.86
CA TRP A 154 1.88 -14.93 13.24
C TRP A 154 2.94 -13.83 13.41
N VAL A 155 2.58 -12.72 14.02
CA VAL A 155 3.48 -11.62 14.32
C VAL A 155 3.75 -11.57 15.83
N PRO A 156 4.86 -12.12 16.31
CA PRO A 156 5.11 -12.30 17.74
C PRO A 156 5.12 -10.99 18.53
N ILE A 157 5.71 -9.93 17.96
CA ILE A 157 5.82 -8.63 18.64
C ILE A 157 4.45 -7.98 18.92
N ASN A 158 3.43 -8.33 18.17
CA ASN A 158 2.09 -7.78 18.29
C ASN A 158 1.08 -8.83 18.79
N GLU A 159 1.56 -10.05 19.07
CA GLU A 159 0.76 -11.21 19.51
C GLU A 159 -0.53 -11.41 18.68
N ARG A 160 -0.41 -11.28 17.37
CA ARG A 160 -1.55 -11.39 16.45
C ARG A 160 -1.21 -12.11 15.15
N ALA A 161 -2.23 -12.74 14.57
CA ALA A 161 -2.16 -13.25 13.21
C ALA A 161 -2.53 -12.15 12.19
N LEU A 162 -1.84 -12.14 11.05
CA LEU A 162 -2.16 -11.31 9.90
C LEU A 162 -2.59 -12.22 8.75
N ALA A 163 -3.75 -11.96 8.17
CA ALA A 163 -4.22 -12.60 6.95
C ALA A 163 -3.73 -11.78 5.73
N LEU A 164 -2.75 -12.30 5.01
CA LEU A 164 -2.19 -11.67 3.82
C LEU A 164 -2.82 -12.26 2.56
N LEU A 165 -3.28 -11.39 1.67
CA LEU A 165 -3.86 -11.73 0.39
C LEU A 165 -2.90 -11.35 -0.73
N THR A 166 -2.73 -12.26 -1.70
CA THR A 166 -1.91 -12.02 -2.90
C THR A 166 -2.43 -12.80 -4.09
N ASN A 167 -2.14 -12.33 -5.29
CA ASN A 167 -2.29 -13.10 -6.53
C ASN A 167 -0.99 -13.79 -6.97
N HIS A 168 0.09 -13.69 -6.18
CA HIS A 168 1.34 -14.40 -6.47
C HIS A 168 1.28 -15.82 -5.90
N LEU A 169 1.08 -16.81 -6.77
CA LEU A 169 0.87 -18.19 -6.35
C LEU A 169 2.16 -18.99 -6.15
N GLU A 170 3.30 -18.52 -6.68
CA GLU A 170 4.56 -19.28 -6.72
C GLU A 170 5.53 -18.98 -5.57
N PHE A 171 5.58 -17.75 -5.08
CA PHE A 171 6.51 -17.37 -4.00
C PHE A 171 6.25 -18.16 -2.72
N GLY A 172 7.31 -18.45 -1.96
CA GLY A 172 7.17 -19.02 -0.62
C GLY A 172 6.33 -18.13 0.30
N ALA A 173 5.56 -18.71 1.23
CA ALA A 173 4.75 -17.97 2.19
C ALA A 173 5.59 -16.98 3.02
N SER A 174 6.84 -17.36 3.38
CA SER A 174 7.80 -16.48 4.07
C SER A 174 8.19 -15.27 3.22
N THR A 175 8.31 -15.43 1.89
CA THR A 175 8.60 -14.33 0.96
C THR A 175 7.43 -13.35 0.90
N ILE A 176 6.19 -13.85 0.82
CA ILE A 176 4.98 -13.01 0.87
C ILE A 176 4.92 -12.21 2.18
N ALA A 177 5.22 -12.85 3.30
CA ALA A 177 5.28 -12.17 4.60
C ALA A 177 6.37 -11.09 4.66
N ALA A 178 7.55 -11.35 4.08
CA ALA A 178 8.65 -10.39 4.00
C ALA A 178 8.28 -9.19 3.09
N ILE A 179 7.68 -9.42 1.94
CA ILE A 179 7.17 -8.37 1.04
C ILE A 179 6.19 -7.45 1.79
N TYR A 180 5.23 -8.03 2.52
CA TYR A 180 4.28 -7.22 3.29
C TYR A 180 4.95 -6.42 4.40
N LYS A 181 5.99 -6.95 5.03
CA LYS A 181 6.78 -6.26 6.06
C LYS A 181 7.48 -5.02 5.48
N GLU A 182 8.01 -5.13 4.25
CA GLU A 182 8.68 -4.01 3.58
C GLU A 182 7.74 -2.82 3.31
N ARG A 183 6.43 -3.02 3.26
CA ARG A 183 5.44 -1.93 3.18
C ARG A 183 5.67 -0.86 4.25
N TRP A 184 6.24 -1.21 5.42
CA TRP A 184 6.51 -0.26 6.50
C TRP A 184 7.44 0.89 6.09
N GLN A 185 8.28 0.70 5.09
CA GLN A 185 9.21 1.73 4.61
C GLN A 185 8.48 2.99 4.13
N ILE A 186 7.27 2.84 3.56
CA ILE A 186 6.48 4.00 3.13
C ILE A 186 5.96 4.83 4.32
N GLU A 187 5.72 4.21 5.49
CA GLU A 187 5.33 4.92 6.70
C GLU A 187 6.52 5.75 7.25
N ILE A 188 7.74 5.20 7.16
CA ILE A 188 8.98 5.92 7.51
C ILE A 188 9.16 7.10 6.55
N PHE A 189 8.98 6.89 5.25
CA PHE A 189 9.01 7.95 4.24
C PHE A 189 8.02 9.07 4.57
N PHE A 190 6.77 8.76 4.89
CA PHE A 190 5.77 9.76 5.28
C PHE A 190 6.11 10.49 6.58
N LYS A 191 6.72 9.80 7.54
CA LYS A 191 7.20 10.44 8.75
C LYS A 191 8.26 11.50 8.44
N THR A 192 9.23 11.17 7.61
CA THR A 192 10.28 12.10 7.17
C THR A 192 9.69 13.26 6.37
N LEU A 193 8.79 13.00 5.42
CA LEU A 193 8.10 14.05 4.65
C LEU A 193 7.40 15.05 5.58
N LYS A 194 6.65 14.57 6.56
CA LYS A 194 5.94 15.45 7.51
C LYS A 194 6.90 16.24 8.40
N GLN A 195 8.03 15.68 8.76
CA GLN A 195 9.08 16.36 9.52
C GLN A 195 9.73 17.48 8.68
N THR A 196 10.05 17.20 7.41
CA THR A 196 10.64 18.16 6.47
C THR A 196 9.69 19.31 6.16
N LEU A 197 8.38 19.03 6.01
CA LEU A 197 7.37 20.05 5.74
C LEU A 197 7.22 21.08 6.86
N THR A 198 7.72 20.79 8.08
CA THR A 198 7.59 21.66 9.26
C THR A 198 6.24 22.39 9.31
N VAL A 199 5.15 21.62 9.36
CA VAL A 199 3.75 21.95 9.03
C VAL A 199 3.16 23.19 9.74
N LYS A 200 3.93 23.86 10.61
CA LYS A 200 3.49 25.07 11.34
C LYS A 200 3.76 26.38 10.59
N SER A 201 4.45 26.38 9.46
CA SER A 201 4.86 27.57 8.73
C SER A 201 4.79 27.41 7.21
N PHE A 202 3.58 27.19 6.69
CA PHE A 202 3.38 27.32 5.24
C PHE A 202 3.55 28.78 4.83
N VAL A 203 4.42 29.03 3.85
CA VAL A 203 4.74 30.37 3.33
C VAL A 203 3.57 31.00 2.56
N GLY A 204 2.64 30.17 2.06
CA GLY A 204 1.46 30.63 1.33
C GLY A 204 0.25 29.74 1.59
N THR A 205 -0.93 30.33 1.53
CA THR A 205 -2.21 29.66 1.87
C THR A 205 -3.02 29.21 0.67
N SER A 206 -2.60 29.54 -0.56
CA SER A 206 -3.25 29.05 -1.78
C SER A 206 -2.95 27.56 -2.03
N GLU A 207 -3.82 26.87 -2.78
CA GLU A 207 -3.61 25.49 -3.17
C GLU A 207 -2.29 25.29 -3.89
N ASN A 208 -1.96 26.18 -4.82
CA ASN A 208 -0.70 26.10 -5.58
C ASN A 208 0.52 26.29 -4.68
N ALA A 209 0.48 27.24 -3.74
CA ALA A 209 1.56 27.46 -2.78
C ALA A 209 1.81 26.21 -1.91
N LEU A 210 0.74 25.56 -1.46
CA LEU A 210 0.86 24.32 -0.70
C LEU A 210 1.47 23.19 -1.54
N ARG A 211 1.00 23.01 -2.79
CA ARG A 211 1.55 22.00 -3.71
C ARG A 211 3.05 22.21 -3.95
N ILE A 212 3.47 23.46 -4.19
CA ILE A 212 4.89 23.82 -4.34
C ILE A 212 5.68 23.41 -3.10
N GLN A 213 5.20 23.72 -1.90
CA GLN A 213 5.90 23.38 -0.66
C GLN A 213 6.02 21.87 -0.45
N ILE A 214 4.98 21.09 -0.78
CA ILE A 214 5.05 19.62 -0.73
C ILE A 214 6.11 19.10 -1.70
N TRP A 215 6.12 19.58 -2.94
CA TRP A 215 7.12 19.19 -3.93
C TRP A 215 8.54 19.59 -3.51
N THR A 216 8.72 20.80 -2.99
CA THR A 216 10.02 21.26 -2.46
C THR A 216 10.50 20.36 -1.31
N ALA A 217 9.61 19.99 -0.40
CA ALA A 217 9.96 19.07 0.69
C ALA A 217 10.35 17.68 0.17
N LEU A 218 9.63 17.16 -0.83
CA LEU A 218 9.99 15.89 -1.48
C LEU A 218 11.37 15.97 -2.13
N ILE A 219 11.66 17.06 -2.88
CA ILE A 219 12.97 17.27 -3.48
C ILE A 219 14.07 17.36 -2.42
N ALA A 220 13.83 18.12 -1.34
CA ALA A 220 14.81 18.27 -0.26
C ALA A 220 15.08 16.94 0.50
N MET A 221 14.17 16.00 0.48
CA MET A 221 14.38 14.66 1.04
C MET A 221 15.23 13.76 0.14
N LEU A 222 15.35 14.10 -1.14
CA LEU A 222 16.07 13.30 -2.15
C LEU A 222 17.50 13.80 -2.39
N LEU A 223 17.86 14.96 -1.82
CA LEU A 223 19.20 15.56 -1.87
C LEU A 223 20.02 15.19 -0.62
#